data_fb12af31e492d5496f18be956c29bd78
#
_entry.id   fb12af31e492d5496f18be956c29bd78
#
_cell.length_a   1.000
_cell.length_b   1.000
_cell.length_c   1.000
_cell.angle_alpha   90.00
_cell.angle_beta   90.00
_cell.angle_gamma   90.00
#
_symmetry.space_group_name_H-M   'P 1'
#
loop_
_entity.id
_entity.type
_entity.pdbx_description
1 polymer ?
#
loop_
_entity_poly.entity_id
_entity_poly.type
_entity_poly.pdbx_seq_one_letter_code
_entity_poly.pdbx_strand_id
1 'polypeptide(L)'
;MKHQERVARYRTAGGIEIIKMPVLAFPGHVTNCYLVLDDALTLIDCASGIDEANTSLDRCFQNARAEFGLIAGLKDVDRLIITHGHIDHFGGANYVQEASGASVAIHALDVSTLRNFEERRIVVSKDLQVFLERAGLSRARVADMIEMNHWSKGLFRPLHVDIVLEEGPLADSPFTLYHCPGHCPGQICLQLDDILFTADHVLDRITPHQSPESITHNTGLGHYFASLQKIREAPGVRLGLGGHMGDLPDVALRAAETLAFHKARLEKARAICAVPRSIAEISRELFGKRESYHVLLAILETGAHVEYLYERGLLEVANHGDIELSANPVLKYQAL
;
A
#
# COMPACT_ATOMS: atom_id res chain seq x y z
N MET A 1 4.24 23.38 6.20
CA MET A 1 3.29 23.44 7.33
C MET A 1 3.75 22.41 8.35
N LYS A 2 3.83 22.77 9.64
CA LYS A 2 4.12 21.77 10.70
C LYS A 2 2.97 20.76 10.72
N HIS A 3 3.27 19.47 10.57
CA HIS A 3 2.30 18.41 10.77
C HIS A 3 1.74 18.56 12.20
N GLN A 4 0.42 18.73 12.31
CA GLN A 4 -0.26 18.68 13.60
C GLN A 4 -0.79 17.26 13.76
N GLU A 5 -0.27 16.51 14.73
CA GLU A 5 -0.71 15.17 15.14
C GLU A 5 -2.09 15.27 15.81
N ARG A 6 -3.06 15.83 15.05
CA ARG A 6 -4.42 16.04 15.54
C ARG A 6 -5.19 14.72 15.46
N VAL A 7 -5.39 14.11 16.63
CA VAL A 7 -6.18 12.89 16.76
C VAL A 7 -7.66 13.16 16.52
N ALA A 8 -8.40 12.12 16.11
CA ALA A 8 -9.86 12.18 15.95
C ALA A 8 -10.50 10.95 16.57
N ARG A 9 -11.74 11.09 17.07
CA ARG A 9 -12.48 10.00 17.69
C ARG A 9 -13.72 9.68 16.88
N TYR A 10 -13.93 8.38 16.61
CA TYR A 10 -15.10 7.84 15.97
C TYR A 10 -15.78 6.83 16.89
N ARG A 11 -17.03 6.52 16.57
CA ARG A 11 -17.79 5.48 17.25
C ARG A 11 -18.56 4.69 16.21
N THR A 12 -18.49 3.37 16.31
CA THR A 12 -19.27 2.46 15.47
C THR A 12 -20.74 2.46 15.87
N ALA A 13 -21.61 1.91 15.04
CA ALA A 13 -23.02 1.73 15.37
C ALA A 13 -23.22 0.83 16.61
N GLY A 14 -22.35 -0.17 16.82
CA GLY A 14 -22.31 -1.04 18.01
C GLY A 14 -21.73 -0.37 19.27
N GLY A 15 -21.19 0.84 19.13
CA GLY A 15 -20.69 1.62 20.26
C GLY A 15 -19.20 1.51 20.54
N ILE A 16 -18.44 0.75 19.74
CA ILE A 16 -16.97 0.65 19.88
C ILE A 16 -16.33 1.98 19.50
N GLU A 17 -15.40 2.44 20.32
CA GLU A 17 -14.66 3.68 20.06
C GLU A 17 -13.38 3.42 19.27
N ILE A 18 -13.04 4.35 18.36
CA ILE A 18 -11.85 4.32 17.52
C ILE A 18 -11.16 5.67 17.61
N ILE A 19 -9.86 5.66 17.85
CA ILE A 19 -9.01 6.85 17.81
C ILE A 19 -8.15 6.81 16.55
N LYS A 20 -8.33 7.76 15.64
CA LYS A 20 -7.45 8.00 14.50
C LYS A 20 -6.22 8.77 14.97
N MET A 21 -5.06 8.25 14.67
CA MET A 21 -3.75 8.78 15.04
C MET A 21 -2.93 9.04 13.76
N PRO A 22 -2.88 10.29 13.25
CA PRO A 22 -2.07 10.62 12.07
C PRO A 22 -0.59 10.74 12.46
N VAL A 23 0.16 9.67 12.27
CA VAL A 23 1.57 9.54 12.63
C VAL A 23 2.46 10.00 11.47
N LEU A 24 3.48 10.82 11.75
CA LEU A 24 4.49 11.22 10.76
C LEU A 24 5.41 10.04 10.46
N ALA A 25 5.09 9.29 9.41
CA ALA A 25 5.87 8.12 9.01
C ALA A 25 7.24 8.49 8.41
N PHE A 26 7.29 9.52 7.57
CA PHE A 26 8.51 10.09 6.99
C PHE A 26 8.36 11.60 6.84
N PRO A 27 9.43 12.37 6.60
CA PRO A 27 9.32 13.80 6.34
C PRO A 27 8.29 14.12 5.25
N GLY A 28 7.20 14.78 5.64
CA GLY A 28 6.10 15.15 4.75
C GLY A 28 5.12 14.02 4.40
N HIS A 29 5.28 12.83 4.94
CA HIS A 29 4.42 11.67 4.71
C HIS A 29 3.79 11.20 6.03
N VAL A 30 2.46 11.15 6.08
CA VAL A 30 1.67 10.81 7.27
C VAL A 30 0.89 9.54 7.00
N THR A 31 0.99 8.57 7.91
CA THR A 31 0.16 7.37 7.94
C THR A 31 -0.86 7.47 9.07
N ASN A 32 -2.10 7.16 8.78
CA ASN A 32 -3.15 7.08 9.79
C ASN A 32 -3.08 5.70 10.46
N CYS A 33 -2.67 5.68 11.72
CA CYS A 33 -2.83 4.53 12.60
C CYS A 33 -4.16 4.64 13.35
N TYR A 34 -4.76 3.51 13.73
CA TYR A 34 -6.05 3.52 14.41
C TYR A 34 -5.99 2.66 15.68
N LEU A 35 -6.39 3.24 16.81
CA LEU A 35 -6.56 2.51 18.04
C LEU A 35 -8.04 2.19 18.24
N VAL A 36 -8.37 0.91 18.32
CA VAL A 36 -9.74 0.40 18.54
C VAL A 36 -9.86 0.00 20.00
N LEU A 37 -10.82 0.60 20.68
CA LEU A 37 -11.08 0.41 22.11
C LEU A 37 -12.17 -0.64 22.29
N ASP A 38 -11.79 -1.90 22.22
CA ASP A 38 -12.63 -3.07 22.43
C ASP A 38 -12.04 -3.94 23.53
N ASP A 39 -12.56 -5.14 23.78
CA ASP A 39 -12.08 -6.08 24.79
C ASP A 39 -10.56 -6.35 24.67
N ALA A 40 -10.05 -6.43 23.44
CA ALA A 40 -8.61 -6.42 23.15
C ALA A 40 -8.23 -5.09 22.50
N LEU A 41 -7.41 -4.27 23.19
CA LEU A 41 -6.94 -3.01 22.66
C LEU A 41 -6.12 -3.23 21.39
N THR A 42 -6.70 -2.91 20.23
CA THR A 42 -6.11 -3.21 18.91
C THR A 42 -5.58 -1.94 18.26
N LEU A 43 -4.29 -1.95 17.92
CA LEU A 43 -3.66 -0.95 17.05
C LEU A 43 -3.66 -1.46 15.61
N ILE A 44 -4.15 -0.66 14.67
CA ILE A 44 -4.10 -0.94 13.22
C ILE A 44 -3.04 -0.02 12.62
N ASP A 45 -2.00 -0.63 12.04
CA ASP A 45 -0.77 -0.02 11.54
C ASP A 45 0.04 0.75 12.60
N CYS A 46 1.32 1.00 12.31
CA CYS A 46 2.26 1.56 13.28
C CYS A 46 3.34 2.45 12.64
N ALA A 47 3.07 2.99 11.46
CA ALA A 47 3.98 3.84 10.70
C ALA A 47 5.34 3.18 10.37
N SER A 48 6.40 3.99 10.13
CA SER A 48 7.67 3.51 9.57
C SER A 48 8.69 2.99 10.58
N GLY A 49 8.49 3.27 11.86
CA GLY A 49 9.40 2.81 12.92
C GLY A 49 10.73 3.58 13.04
N ILE A 50 10.97 4.63 12.24
CA ILE A 50 12.09 5.54 12.49
C ILE A 50 11.82 6.34 13.78
N ASP A 51 12.87 6.88 14.41
CA ASP A 51 12.75 7.56 15.71
C ASP A 51 11.72 8.68 15.73
N GLU A 52 11.64 9.46 14.63
CA GLU A 52 10.63 10.51 14.49
C GLU A 52 9.21 9.96 14.39
N ALA A 53 9.02 8.82 13.73
CA ALA A 53 7.71 8.16 13.61
C ALA A 53 7.28 7.57 14.96
N ASN A 54 8.17 6.89 15.68
CA ASN A 54 7.91 6.37 17.02
C ASN A 54 7.54 7.50 17.97
N THR A 55 8.29 8.60 17.96
CA THR A 55 7.98 9.81 18.74
C THR A 55 6.64 10.42 18.36
N SER A 56 6.27 10.41 17.06
CA SER A 56 4.98 10.89 16.58
C SER A 56 3.83 9.99 17.04
N LEU A 57 4.00 8.67 17.05
CA LEU A 57 3.03 7.72 17.58
C LEU A 57 2.78 7.96 19.09
N ASP A 58 3.84 8.10 19.88
CA ASP A 58 3.73 8.41 21.32
C ASP A 58 2.97 9.73 21.57
N ARG A 59 3.24 10.76 20.77
CA ARG A 59 2.51 12.03 20.84
C ARG A 59 1.04 11.87 20.50
N CYS A 60 0.68 11.01 19.56
CA CYS A 60 -0.72 10.72 19.26
C CYS A 60 -1.44 10.09 20.46
N PHE A 61 -0.81 9.17 21.20
CA PHE A 61 -1.36 8.64 22.47
C PHE A 61 -1.51 9.74 23.53
N GLN A 62 -0.52 10.62 23.65
CA GLN A 62 -0.58 11.76 24.60
C GLN A 62 -1.71 12.73 24.23
N ASN A 63 -1.87 13.05 22.95
CA ASN A 63 -2.94 13.92 22.47
C ASN A 63 -4.33 13.28 22.67
N ALA A 64 -4.48 11.97 22.40
CA ALA A 64 -5.72 11.25 22.67
C ALA A 64 -6.09 11.25 24.17
N ARG A 65 -5.09 11.15 25.04
CA ARG A 65 -5.29 11.31 26.51
C ARG A 65 -5.76 12.71 26.85
N ALA A 66 -5.14 13.74 26.29
CA ALA A 66 -5.46 15.13 26.60
C ALA A 66 -6.84 15.54 26.04
N GLU A 67 -7.18 15.11 24.82
CA GLU A 67 -8.40 15.52 24.12
C GLU A 67 -9.62 14.67 24.50
N PHE A 68 -9.45 13.37 24.71
CA PHE A 68 -10.55 12.40 24.88
C PHE A 68 -10.53 11.66 26.22
N GLY A 69 -9.54 11.91 27.08
CA GLY A 69 -9.42 11.22 28.36
C GLY A 69 -8.98 9.75 28.22
N LEU A 70 -8.32 9.39 27.12
CA LEU A 70 -7.83 8.03 26.93
C LEU A 70 -6.89 7.63 28.08
N ILE A 71 -7.20 6.55 28.78
CA ILE A 71 -6.39 6.04 29.89
C ILE A 71 -5.26 5.15 29.35
N ALA A 72 -5.58 4.33 28.33
CA ALA A 72 -4.63 3.41 27.71
C ALA A 72 -3.46 4.16 27.04
N GLY A 73 -2.30 3.53 27.01
CA GLY A 73 -1.10 3.97 26.29
C GLY A 73 -0.56 2.86 25.40
N LEU A 74 0.54 3.13 24.72
CA LEU A 74 1.17 2.16 23.82
C LEU A 74 1.46 0.81 24.51
N LYS A 75 1.87 0.82 25.77
CA LYS A 75 2.16 -0.37 26.58
C LYS A 75 0.94 -1.27 26.85
N ASP A 76 -0.25 -0.75 26.66
CA ASP A 76 -1.51 -1.44 26.94
C ASP A 76 -2.12 -2.05 25.66
N VAL A 77 -1.44 -1.95 24.51
CA VAL A 77 -1.88 -2.54 23.25
C VAL A 77 -1.73 -4.06 23.32
N ASP A 78 -2.83 -4.79 23.09
CA ASP A 78 -2.88 -6.25 23.11
C ASP A 78 -2.60 -6.86 21.75
N ARG A 79 -3.02 -6.18 20.68
CA ARG A 79 -2.93 -6.67 19.30
C ARG A 79 -2.50 -5.55 18.36
N LEU A 80 -1.54 -5.85 17.47
CA LEU A 80 -1.14 -5.02 16.35
C LEU A 80 -1.58 -5.72 15.05
N ILE A 81 -2.50 -5.12 14.30
CA ILE A 81 -2.90 -5.58 12.98
C ILE A 81 -2.19 -4.72 11.93
N ILE A 82 -1.38 -5.35 11.09
CA ILE A 82 -0.73 -4.71 9.94
C ILE A 82 -1.60 -4.91 8.71
N THR A 83 -2.00 -3.82 8.07
CA THR A 83 -2.90 -3.87 6.92
C THR A 83 -2.24 -4.36 5.65
N HIS A 84 -0.94 -4.11 5.47
CA HIS A 84 -0.16 -4.56 4.32
C HIS A 84 1.35 -4.34 4.50
N GLY A 85 2.14 -4.89 3.57
CA GLY A 85 3.60 -4.97 3.65
C GLY A 85 4.37 -3.73 3.19
N HIS A 86 3.83 -2.50 3.28
CA HIS A 86 4.60 -1.27 3.05
C HIS A 86 5.15 -0.72 4.37
N ILE A 87 6.40 -0.24 4.31
CA ILE A 87 7.19 0.08 5.51
C ILE A 87 6.57 1.21 6.35
N ASP A 88 5.83 2.11 5.76
CA ASP A 88 5.12 3.19 6.45
C ASP A 88 3.84 2.71 7.17
N HIS A 89 3.49 1.43 7.06
CA HIS A 89 2.42 0.78 7.81
C HIS A 89 2.95 -0.20 8.86
N PHE A 90 3.97 -1.01 8.52
CA PHE A 90 4.47 -2.05 9.42
C PHE A 90 5.79 -1.72 10.12
N GLY A 91 6.53 -0.68 9.68
CA GLY A 91 7.92 -0.45 10.12
C GLY A 91 8.08 -0.25 11.62
N GLY A 92 7.07 0.30 12.30
CA GLY A 92 7.03 0.48 13.74
C GLY A 92 6.69 -0.78 14.55
N ALA A 93 6.47 -1.94 13.91
CA ALA A 93 5.99 -3.13 14.60
C ALA A 93 6.94 -3.64 15.70
N ASN A 94 8.26 -3.56 15.49
CA ASN A 94 9.24 -3.87 16.54
C ASN A 94 9.09 -2.94 17.76
N TYR A 95 8.92 -1.63 17.52
CA TYR A 95 8.75 -0.65 18.58
C TYR A 95 7.48 -0.90 19.40
N VAL A 96 6.36 -1.15 18.74
CA VAL A 96 5.08 -1.46 19.40
C VAL A 96 5.19 -2.76 20.20
N GLN A 97 5.73 -3.84 19.62
CA GLN A 97 5.85 -5.13 20.29
C GLN A 97 6.77 -5.06 21.51
N GLU A 98 7.91 -4.35 21.41
CA GLU A 98 8.84 -4.16 22.55
C GLU A 98 8.21 -3.36 23.69
N ALA A 99 7.34 -2.38 23.38
CA ALA A 99 6.69 -1.55 24.38
C ALA A 99 5.51 -2.23 25.06
N SER A 100 4.77 -3.10 24.37
CA SER A 100 3.48 -3.64 24.83
C SER A 100 3.45 -5.15 25.00
N GLY A 101 4.28 -5.90 24.28
CA GLY A 101 4.14 -7.35 24.13
C GLY A 101 2.96 -7.76 23.24
N ALA A 102 2.41 -6.83 22.44
CA ALA A 102 1.27 -7.07 21.55
C ALA A 102 1.50 -8.24 20.60
N SER A 103 0.47 -9.06 20.38
CA SER A 103 0.47 -10.05 19.30
C SER A 103 0.41 -9.37 17.94
N VAL A 104 1.27 -9.77 17.01
CA VAL A 104 1.39 -9.18 15.66
C VAL A 104 0.64 -10.03 14.66
N ALA A 105 -0.28 -9.38 13.94
CA ALA A 105 -1.13 -9.98 12.92
C ALA A 105 -0.90 -9.34 11.55
N ILE A 106 -0.75 -10.15 10.49
CA ILE A 106 -0.66 -9.70 9.10
C ILE A 106 -1.20 -10.79 8.16
N HIS A 107 -1.66 -10.39 6.98
CA HIS A 107 -2.15 -11.34 5.98
C HIS A 107 -1.07 -12.34 5.52
N ALA A 108 -1.47 -13.58 5.22
CA ALA A 108 -0.60 -14.69 4.84
C ALA A 108 0.43 -14.33 3.76
N LEU A 109 0.05 -13.56 2.73
CA LEU A 109 0.93 -13.16 1.62
C LEU A 109 2.00 -12.12 2.01
N ASP A 110 1.85 -11.43 3.14
CA ASP A 110 2.82 -10.45 3.62
C ASP A 110 3.61 -10.91 4.86
N VAL A 111 3.38 -12.14 5.36
CA VAL A 111 4.14 -12.72 6.49
C VAL A 111 5.66 -12.66 6.26
N SER A 112 6.10 -12.99 5.04
CA SER A 112 7.53 -12.96 4.69
C SER A 112 8.12 -11.54 4.72
N THR A 113 7.30 -10.52 4.57
CA THR A 113 7.74 -9.12 4.69
C THR A 113 8.21 -8.79 6.11
N LEU A 114 7.56 -9.34 7.13
CA LEU A 114 7.99 -9.13 8.53
C LEU A 114 9.08 -10.12 8.94
N ARG A 115 8.94 -11.39 8.56
CA ARG A 115 9.88 -12.45 8.98
C ARG A 115 11.21 -12.40 8.25
N ASN A 116 11.20 -12.09 6.95
CA ASN A 116 12.37 -12.20 6.05
C ASN A 116 12.56 -10.91 5.23
N PHE A 117 12.42 -9.74 5.85
CA PHE A 117 12.40 -8.44 5.17
C PHE A 117 13.59 -8.24 4.22
N GLU A 118 14.82 -8.48 4.68
CA GLU A 118 16.03 -8.26 3.87
C GLU A 118 16.13 -9.23 2.69
N GLU A 119 15.81 -10.52 2.91
CA GLU A 119 15.78 -11.52 1.84
C GLU A 119 14.78 -11.14 0.76
N ARG A 120 13.52 -10.86 1.17
CA ARG A 120 12.45 -10.49 0.25
C ARG A 120 12.81 -9.23 -0.55
N ARG A 121 13.38 -8.24 0.13
CA ARG A 121 13.82 -7.00 -0.51
C ARG A 121 14.89 -7.26 -1.58
N ILE A 122 15.85 -8.15 -1.32
CA ILE A 122 16.88 -8.53 -2.30
C ILE A 122 16.26 -9.22 -3.51
N VAL A 123 15.35 -10.18 -3.30
CA VAL A 123 14.67 -10.91 -4.38
C VAL A 123 13.88 -9.95 -5.26
N VAL A 124 12.99 -9.15 -4.66
CA VAL A 124 12.16 -8.17 -5.40
C VAL A 124 13.02 -7.14 -6.14
N SER A 125 14.17 -6.75 -5.59
CA SER A 125 15.10 -5.83 -6.29
C SER A 125 15.68 -6.43 -7.57
N LYS A 126 15.83 -7.76 -7.65
CA LYS A 126 16.28 -8.42 -8.90
C LYS A 126 15.21 -8.37 -9.98
N ASP A 127 13.96 -8.64 -9.60
CA ASP A 127 12.83 -8.58 -10.53
C ASP A 127 12.60 -7.12 -10.99
N LEU A 128 12.70 -6.17 -10.06
CA LEU A 128 12.66 -4.74 -10.37
C LEU A 128 13.77 -4.33 -11.36
N GLN A 129 15.01 -4.82 -11.18
CA GLN A 129 16.10 -4.52 -12.09
C GLN A 129 15.77 -4.99 -13.52
N VAL A 130 15.32 -6.24 -13.67
CA VAL A 130 14.95 -6.81 -14.98
C VAL A 130 13.82 -6.00 -15.61
N PHE A 131 12.81 -5.65 -14.81
CA PHE A 131 11.69 -4.81 -15.27
C PHE A 131 12.18 -3.44 -15.78
N LEU A 132 13.02 -2.74 -15.03
CA LEU A 132 13.53 -1.42 -15.40
C LEU A 132 14.39 -1.45 -16.67
N GLU A 133 15.20 -2.49 -16.86
CA GLU A 133 15.98 -2.71 -18.09
C GLU A 133 15.02 -2.90 -19.29
N ARG A 134 14.02 -3.76 -19.16
CA ARG A 134 13.00 -3.99 -20.19
C ARG A 134 12.10 -2.78 -20.46
N ALA A 135 11.89 -1.94 -19.44
CA ALA A 135 11.15 -0.69 -19.58
C ALA A 135 11.88 0.37 -20.42
N GLY A 136 13.17 0.17 -20.75
CA GLY A 136 13.94 1.05 -21.62
C GLY A 136 14.75 2.12 -20.87
N LEU A 137 15.10 1.88 -19.59
CA LEU A 137 16.00 2.75 -18.86
C LEU A 137 17.47 2.40 -19.16
N SER A 138 18.35 3.42 -19.13
CA SER A 138 19.78 3.18 -19.23
C SER A 138 20.31 2.48 -17.98
N ARG A 139 21.40 1.71 -18.10
CA ARG A 139 22.04 1.00 -17.00
C ARG A 139 22.35 1.91 -15.79
N ALA A 140 22.82 3.13 -16.04
CA ALA A 140 23.08 4.11 -14.96
C ALA A 140 21.80 4.46 -14.21
N ARG A 141 20.69 4.73 -14.93
CA ARG A 141 19.38 5.03 -14.31
C ARG A 141 18.82 3.84 -13.54
N VAL A 142 18.99 2.62 -14.04
CA VAL A 142 18.57 1.40 -13.33
C VAL A 142 19.33 1.30 -12.01
N ALA A 143 20.65 1.48 -12.03
CA ALA A 143 21.49 1.44 -10.83
C ALA A 143 21.04 2.49 -9.78
N ASP A 144 20.83 3.73 -10.19
CA ASP A 144 20.33 4.81 -9.32
C ASP A 144 18.98 4.45 -8.68
N MET A 145 18.05 3.85 -9.46
CA MET A 145 16.74 3.48 -8.95
C MET A 145 16.77 2.30 -7.99
N ILE A 146 17.62 1.31 -8.24
CA ILE A 146 17.84 0.19 -7.32
C ILE A 146 18.47 0.69 -6.01
N GLU A 147 19.44 1.61 -6.08
CA GLU A 147 20.02 2.22 -4.89
C GLU A 147 18.97 3.01 -4.09
N MET A 148 18.15 3.82 -4.76
CA MET A 148 17.04 4.50 -4.11
C MET A 148 16.02 3.54 -3.48
N ASN A 149 15.74 2.39 -4.11
CA ASN A 149 14.86 1.37 -3.54
C ASN A 149 15.49 0.68 -2.32
N HIS A 150 16.80 0.78 -2.16
CA HIS A 150 17.53 0.20 -1.01
C HIS A 150 17.64 1.12 0.21
N TRP A 151 17.03 2.31 0.19
CA TRP A 151 17.10 3.28 1.29
C TRP A 151 16.61 2.73 2.63
N SER A 152 15.66 1.78 2.62
CA SER A 152 15.11 1.16 3.82
C SER A 152 15.95 0.01 4.38
N LYS A 153 17.15 -0.26 3.82
CA LYS A 153 18.04 -1.32 4.30
C LYS A 153 18.44 -1.10 5.74
N GLY A 154 18.21 -2.12 6.58
CA GLY A 154 18.56 -2.08 8.00
C GLY A 154 17.57 -1.29 8.88
N LEU A 155 16.49 -0.71 8.33
CA LEU A 155 15.49 0.00 9.13
C LEU A 155 14.58 -0.94 9.91
N PHE A 156 14.37 -2.16 9.42
CA PHE A 156 13.47 -3.12 10.06
C PHE A 156 14.20 -4.41 10.42
N ARG A 157 14.00 -4.88 11.65
CA ARG A 157 14.49 -6.18 12.13
C ARG A 157 13.42 -7.24 11.93
N PRO A 158 13.78 -8.50 11.56
CA PRO A 158 12.81 -9.59 11.47
C PRO A 158 11.94 -9.70 12.72
N LEU A 159 10.64 -9.88 12.51
CA LEU A 159 9.65 -9.97 13.57
C LEU A 159 8.85 -11.26 13.45
N HIS A 160 8.51 -11.87 14.60
CA HIS A 160 7.59 -12.99 14.64
C HIS A 160 6.17 -12.53 14.33
N VAL A 161 5.46 -13.27 13.51
CA VAL A 161 4.03 -13.07 13.26
C VAL A 161 3.27 -14.10 14.08
N ASP A 162 2.45 -13.61 15.02
CA ASP A 162 1.69 -14.45 15.93
C ASP A 162 0.39 -14.94 15.30
N ILE A 163 -0.28 -14.07 14.51
CA ILE A 163 -1.57 -14.33 13.89
C ILE A 163 -1.45 -14.13 12.38
N VAL A 164 -1.64 -15.21 11.62
CA VAL A 164 -1.73 -15.13 10.16
C VAL A 164 -3.17 -14.87 9.78
N LEU A 165 -3.41 -13.72 9.11
CA LEU A 165 -4.74 -13.27 8.72
C LEU A 165 -5.14 -13.86 7.37
N GLU A 166 -6.43 -14.22 7.27
CA GLU A 166 -7.09 -14.67 6.04
C GLU A 166 -8.44 -13.95 5.90
N GLU A 167 -9.05 -13.99 4.71
CA GLU A 167 -10.36 -13.36 4.46
C GLU A 167 -11.47 -13.99 5.29
N GLY A 168 -12.33 -13.18 5.86
CA GLY A 168 -13.47 -13.59 6.67
C GLY A 168 -13.48 -13.01 8.08
N PRO A 169 -14.33 -13.53 8.99
CA PRO A 169 -14.36 -13.10 10.38
C PRO A 169 -13.04 -13.42 11.09
N LEU A 170 -12.48 -12.44 11.79
CA LEU A 170 -11.29 -12.65 12.60
C LEU A 170 -11.69 -13.31 13.94
N ALA A 171 -11.11 -14.45 14.27
CA ALA A 171 -11.40 -15.18 15.51
C ALA A 171 -11.18 -14.29 16.74
N ASP A 172 -12.05 -14.42 17.73
CA ASP A 172 -12.02 -13.67 19.00
C ASP A 172 -11.89 -12.14 18.81
N SER A 173 -12.63 -11.63 17.80
CA SER A 173 -12.56 -10.23 17.41
C SER A 173 -13.83 -9.81 16.67
N PRO A 174 -14.28 -8.54 16.80
CA PRO A 174 -15.42 -8.02 16.06
C PRO A 174 -15.13 -7.69 14.58
N PHE A 175 -13.89 -7.89 14.11
CA PHE A 175 -13.51 -7.55 12.75
C PHE A 175 -13.91 -8.61 11.72
N THR A 176 -14.37 -8.13 10.56
CA THR A 176 -14.45 -8.91 9.32
C THR A 176 -13.38 -8.42 8.36
N LEU A 177 -12.62 -9.33 7.78
CA LEU A 177 -11.45 -9.08 6.96
C LEU A 177 -11.76 -9.31 5.49
N TYR A 178 -11.44 -8.33 4.65
CA TYR A 178 -11.47 -8.44 3.20
C TYR A 178 -10.05 -8.45 2.68
N HIS A 179 -9.64 -9.52 2.00
CA HIS A 179 -8.38 -9.54 1.27
C HIS A 179 -8.53 -8.77 -0.04
N CYS A 180 -7.75 -7.71 -0.21
CA CYS A 180 -7.85 -6.72 -1.28
C CYS A 180 -6.52 -6.53 -2.02
N PRO A 181 -5.98 -7.60 -2.67
CA PRO A 181 -4.70 -7.51 -3.37
C PRO A 181 -4.74 -6.52 -4.53
N GLY A 182 -3.57 -6.11 -4.98
CA GLY A 182 -3.36 -5.19 -6.09
C GLY A 182 -2.35 -4.10 -5.79
N HIS A 183 -2.57 -3.28 -4.75
CA HIS A 183 -1.59 -2.33 -4.25
C HIS A 183 -0.41 -3.05 -3.56
N CYS A 184 -0.71 -4.05 -2.75
CA CYS A 184 0.22 -4.95 -2.08
C CYS A 184 -0.37 -6.37 -2.07
N PRO A 185 0.44 -7.45 -2.06
CA PRO A 185 -0.07 -8.82 -2.09
C PRO A 185 -1.01 -9.16 -0.95
N GLY A 186 -0.64 -8.79 0.28
CA GLY A 186 -1.41 -9.05 1.48
C GLY A 186 -2.27 -7.88 1.96
N GLN A 187 -2.58 -6.91 1.08
CA GLN A 187 -3.45 -5.78 1.42
C GLN A 187 -4.80 -6.26 1.93
N ILE A 188 -5.18 -5.82 3.12
CA ILE A 188 -6.50 -6.08 3.70
C ILE A 188 -7.27 -4.78 3.97
N CYS A 189 -8.60 -4.89 3.94
CA CYS A 189 -9.52 -3.95 4.57
C CYS A 189 -10.18 -4.64 5.77
N LEU A 190 -10.45 -3.89 6.83
CA LEU A 190 -11.06 -4.41 8.06
C LEU A 190 -12.39 -3.71 8.30
N GLN A 191 -13.48 -4.46 8.38
CA GLN A 191 -14.79 -3.91 8.76
C GLN A 191 -15.04 -4.15 10.25
N LEU A 192 -15.44 -3.09 10.95
CA LEU A 192 -15.91 -3.10 12.32
C LEU A 192 -17.28 -2.43 12.35
N ASP A 193 -18.34 -3.21 12.52
CA ASP A 193 -19.74 -2.75 12.36
C ASP A 193 -19.94 -2.00 11.03
N ASP A 194 -20.20 -0.69 11.12
CA ASP A 194 -20.48 0.22 10.00
C ASP A 194 -19.27 1.06 9.56
N ILE A 195 -18.09 0.79 10.10
CA ILE A 195 -16.83 1.45 9.74
C ILE A 195 -15.90 0.47 9.03
N LEU A 196 -15.33 0.91 7.90
CA LEU A 196 -14.35 0.15 7.12
C LEU A 196 -12.99 0.84 7.14
N PHE A 197 -11.99 0.20 7.72
CA PHE A 197 -10.58 0.60 7.57
C PHE A 197 -10.12 0.15 6.19
N THR A 198 -9.93 1.09 5.29
CA THR A 198 -9.57 0.81 3.90
C THR A 198 -8.07 0.74 3.66
N ALA A 199 -7.26 1.13 4.63
CA ALA A 199 -5.82 1.26 4.49
C ALA A 199 -5.44 1.95 3.16
N ASP A 200 -4.53 1.37 2.38
CA ASP A 200 -4.14 1.92 1.08
C ASP A 200 -4.90 1.30 -0.10
N HIS A 201 -6.01 0.60 0.17
CA HIS A 201 -6.86 0.11 -0.90
C HIS A 201 -7.74 1.22 -1.52
N VAL A 202 -8.38 2.04 -0.67
CA VAL A 202 -9.18 3.20 -1.12
C VAL A 202 -8.80 4.41 -0.27
N LEU A 203 -8.37 5.51 -0.93
CA LEU A 203 -7.92 6.74 -0.29
C LEU A 203 -8.77 7.94 -0.72
N ASP A 204 -8.92 8.95 0.16
CA ASP A 204 -9.80 10.12 -0.03
C ASP A 204 -9.52 10.89 -1.35
N ARG A 205 -8.29 11.34 -1.56
CA ARG A 205 -7.97 12.30 -2.65
C ARG A 205 -7.02 11.79 -3.71
N ILE A 206 -6.30 10.72 -3.40
CA ILE A 206 -5.33 10.10 -4.31
C ILE A 206 -5.74 8.68 -4.64
N THR A 207 -5.16 8.12 -5.69
CA THR A 207 -5.20 6.69 -5.94
C THR A 207 -3.92 6.07 -5.39
N PRO A 208 -3.97 4.92 -4.71
CA PRO A 208 -2.77 4.22 -4.29
C PRO A 208 -1.93 3.82 -5.49
N HIS A 209 -0.61 3.84 -5.30
CA HIS A 209 0.35 3.45 -6.32
C HIS A 209 0.15 1.99 -6.73
N GLN A 210 0.27 1.71 -8.03
CA GLN A 210 0.20 0.37 -8.59
C GLN A 210 1.56 -0.07 -9.14
N SER A 211 1.92 -1.33 -8.88
CA SER A 211 3.13 -1.96 -9.41
C SER A 211 2.77 -3.11 -10.33
N PRO A 212 3.62 -3.44 -11.33
CA PRO A 212 3.41 -4.61 -12.18
C PRO A 212 3.43 -5.92 -11.40
N GLU A 213 2.57 -6.87 -11.74
CA GLU A 213 2.56 -8.21 -11.18
C GLU A 213 3.83 -8.99 -11.52
N SER A 214 4.47 -8.69 -12.66
CA SER A 214 5.76 -9.26 -13.06
C SER A 214 6.92 -8.94 -12.09
N ILE A 215 6.77 -7.96 -11.18
CA ILE A 215 7.74 -7.67 -10.11
C ILE A 215 7.34 -8.36 -8.81
N THR A 216 6.05 -8.35 -8.50
CA THR A 216 5.52 -8.93 -7.25
C THR A 216 4.17 -9.57 -7.52
N HIS A 217 4.05 -10.88 -7.34
CA HIS A 217 2.80 -11.60 -7.54
C HIS A 217 1.67 -11.04 -6.66
N ASN A 218 0.45 -11.11 -7.17
CA ASN A 218 -0.76 -10.60 -6.54
C ASN A 218 -0.80 -9.06 -6.39
N THR A 219 0.02 -8.33 -7.14
CA THR A 219 -0.12 -6.89 -7.33
C THR A 219 -0.71 -6.58 -8.71
N GLY A 220 -0.84 -5.30 -9.04
CA GLY A 220 -1.27 -4.84 -10.37
C GLY A 220 -2.77 -4.65 -10.53
N LEU A 221 -3.13 -4.05 -11.68
CA LEU A 221 -4.48 -3.55 -11.91
C LEU A 221 -5.56 -4.63 -11.99
N GLY A 222 -5.22 -5.85 -12.40
CA GLY A 222 -6.18 -6.95 -12.48
C GLY A 222 -6.75 -7.29 -11.10
N HIS A 223 -5.87 -7.52 -10.14
CA HIS A 223 -6.20 -7.78 -8.74
C HIS A 223 -6.86 -6.56 -8.09
N TYR A 224 -6.30 -5.37 -8.33
CA TYR A 224 -6.81 -4.12 -7.77
C TYR A 224 -8.27 -3.84 -8.18
N PHE A 225 -8.62 -4.03 -9.45
CA PHE A 225 -10.00 -3.83 -9.93
C PHE A 225 -11.00 -4.82 -9.35
N ALA A 226 -10.61 -6.09 -9.22
CA ALA A 226 -11.42 -7.10 -8.54
C ALA A 226 -11.65 -6.74 -7.06
N SER A 227 -10.59 -6.28 -6.39
CA SER A 227 -10.65 -5.85 -4.99
C SER A 227 -11.49 -4.57 -4.79
N LEU A 228 -11.39 -3.59 -5.70
CA LEU A 228 -12.26 -2.41 -5.67
C LEU A 228 -13.73 -2.78 -5.82
N GLN A 229 -14.05 -3.73 -6.71
CA GLN A 229 -15.42 -4.21 -6.86
C GLN A 229 -15.91 -4.93 -5.60
N LYS A 230 -15.09 -5.77 -4.97
CA LYS A 230 -15.40 -6.45 -3.70
C LYS A 230 -15.76 -5.42 -2.61
N ILE A 231 -14.95 -4.38 -2.44
CA ILE A 231 -15.17 -3.35 -1.41
C ILE A 231 -16.39 -2.47 -1.68
N ARG A 232 -16.72 -2.21 -2.94
CA ARG A 232 -17.97 -1.53 -3.30
C ARG A 232 -19.23 -2.29 -2.85
N GLU A 233 -19.14 -3.59 -2.73
CA GLU A 233 -20.23 -4.49 -2.36
C GLU A 233 -20.23 -4.84 -0.86
N ALA A 234 -19.27 -4.30 -0.07
CA ALA A 234 -19.19 -4.53 1.37
C ALA A 234 -20.47 -3.98 2.04
N PRO A 235 -21.22 -4.82 2.80
CA PRO A 235 -22.51 -4.43 3.33
C PRO A 235 -22.39 -3.51 4.54
N GLY A 236 -23.33 -2.55 4.66
CA GLY A 236 -23.52 -1.77 5.87
C GLY A 236 -22.43 -0.72 6.18
N VAL A 237 -21.51 -0.45 5.26
CA VAL A 237 -20.45 0.53 5.46
C VAL A 237 -21.01 1.96 5.37
N ARG A 238 -20.90 2.71 6.48
CA ARG A 238 -21.26 4.12 6.60
C ARG A 238 -20.07 5.05 6.40
N LEU A 239 -18.88 4.62 6.83
CA LEU A 239 -17.67 5.44 6.85
C LEU A 239 -16.45 4.59 6.55
N GLY A 240 -15.58 5.09 5.67
CA GLY A 240 -14.26 4.53 5.45
C GLY A 240 -13.16 5.34 6.13
N LEU A 241 -12.15 4.64 6.64
CA LEU A 241 -10.97 5.19 7.28
C LEU A 241 -9.73 4.70 6.53
N GLY A 242 -9.09 5.60 5.75
CA GLY A 242 -7.94 5.28 4.90
C GLY A 242 -6.61 5.34 5.61
N GLY A 243 -5.59 4.66 5.06
CA GLY A 243 -4.21 4.69 5.56
C GLY A 243 -3.56 6.07 5.49
N HIS A 244 -4.05 6.93 4.61
CA HIS A 244 -3.57 8.29 4.43
C HIS A 244 -4.72 9.29 4.27
N MET A 245 -4.44 10.58 4.51
CA MET A 245 -5.35 11.71 4.26
C MET A 245 -6.64 11.70 5.06
N GLY A 246 -7.77 12.11 4.42
CA GLY A 246 -9.07 12.28 5.05
C GLY A 246 -9.87 10.98 5.14
N ASP A 247 -11.09 11.14 5.68
CA ASP A 247 -12.05 10.07 5.79
C ASP A 247 -12.84 9.92 4.48
N LEU A 248 -13.50 8.78 4.31
CA LEU A 248 -14.26 8.40 3.13
C LEU A 248 -15.76 8.33 3.51
N PRO A 249 -16.53 9.40 3.28
CA PRO A 249 -17.97 9.41 3.60
C PRO A 249 -18.76 8.39 2.78
N ASP A 250 -18.29 8.03 1.59
CA ASP A 250 -18.89 7.02 0.71
C ASP A 250 -17.76 6.21 0.05
N VAL A 251 -17.46 5.06 0.65
CA VAL A 251 -16.42 4.15 0.16
C VAL A 251 -16.75 3.58 -1.20
N ALA A 252 -18.03 3.23 -1.43
CA ALA A 252 -18.46 2.62 -2.69
C ALA A 252 -18.32 3.60 -3.86
N LEU A 253 -18.73 4.86 -3.66
CA LEU A 253 -18.54 5.93 -4.64
C LEU A 253 -17.06 6.16 -4.92
N ARG A 254 -16.24 6.29 -3.88
CA ARG A 254 -14.81 6.56 -4.04
C ARG A 254 -14.07 5.42 -4.74
N ALA A 255 -14.41 4.17 -4.44
CA ALA A 255 -13.89 3.00 -5.14
C ALA A 255 -14.30 2.99 -6.63
N ALA A 256 -15.54 3.41 -6.96
CA ALA A 256 -15.99 3.56 -8.34
C ALA A 256 -15.23 4.66 -9.09
N GLU A 257 -14.99 5.82 -8.45
CA GLU A 257 -14.19 6.91 -9.01
C GLU A 257 -12.74 6.48 -9.27
N THR A 258 -12.15 5.74 -8.33
CA THR A 258 -10.80 5.19 -8.46
C THR A 258 -10.71 4.22 -9.64
N LEU A 259 -11.68 3.33 -9.79
CA LEU A 259 -11.78 2.41 -10.94
C LEU A 259 -11.90 3.18 -12.26
N ALA A 260 -12.77 4.20 -12.32
CA ALA A 260 -12.96 5.04 -13.51
C ALA A 260 -11.67 5.80 -13.88
N PHE A 261 -10.95 6.30 -12.88
CA PHE A 261 -9.67 7.00 -13.06
C PHE A 261 -8.61 6.09 -13.71
N HIS A 262 -8.43 4.86 -13.23
CA HIS A 262 -7.50 3.92 -13.83
C HIS A 262 -7.94 3.47 -15.23
N LYS A 263 -9.23 3.25 -15.45
CA LYS A 263 -9.76 2.95 -16.81
C LYS A 263 -9.45 4.08 -17.80
N ALA A 264 -9.65 5.33 -17.41
CA ALA A 264 -9.29 6.47 -18.25
C ALA A 264 -7.76 6.55 -18.53
N ARG A 265 -6.92 6.16 -17.58
CA ARG A 265 -5.46 6.08 -17.75
C ARG A 265 -5.07 4.93 -18.68
N LEU A 266 -5.75 3.77 -18.62
CA LEU A 266 -5.57 2.66 -19.56
C LEU A 266 -5.84 3.10 -21.01
N GLU A 267 -6.92 3.83 -21.26
CA GLU A 267 -7.22 4.36 -22.61
C GLU A 267 -6.14 5.33 -23.09
N LYS A 268 -5.64 6.19 -22.22
CA LYS A 268 -4.51 7.09 -22.57
C LYS A 268 -3.24 6.29 -22.89
N ALA A 269 -2.89 5.29 -22.07
CA ALA A 269 -1.72 4.45 -22.30
C ALA A 269 -1.84 3.71 -23.66
N ARG A 270 -3.02 3.15 -23.96
CA ARG A 270 -3.31 2.50 -25.25
C ARG A 270 -3.17 3.47 -26.41
N ALA A 271 -3.69 4.69 -26.31
CA ALA A 271 -3.58 5.70 -27.36
C ALA A 271 -2.12 6.11 -27.63
N ILE A 272 -1.28 6.21 -26.60
CA ILE A 272 0.17 6.47 -26.75
C ILE A 272 0.85 5.33 -27.52
N CYS A 273 0.39 4.11 -27.36
CA CYS A 273 0.89 2.92 -28.06
C CYS A 273 0.37 2.79 -29.50
N ALA A 274 -0.25 3.80 -30.12
CA ALA A 274 -0.60 3.80 -31.56
C ALA A 274 0.65 3.55 -32.43
N VAL A 275 1.84 3.82 -31.94
CA VAL A 275 3.14 3.42 -32.52
C VAL A 275 3.97 2.72 -31.42
N PRO A 276 4.94 1.86 -31.80
CA PRO A 276 5.75 1.14 -30.84
C PRO A 276 6.44 2.05 -29.81
N ARG A 277 6.20 1.80 -28.52
CA ARG A 277 6.74 2.58 -27.39
C ARG A 277 7.23 1.68 -26.26
N SER A 278 8.36 2.04 -25.66
CA SER A 278 8.80 1.44 -24.38
C SER A 278 8.00 2.01 -23.20
N ILE A 279 7.99 1.30 -22.07
CA ILE A 279 7.33 1.77 -20.84
C ILE A 279 7.89 3.13 -20.42
N ALA A 280 9.20 3.37 -20.55
CA ALA A 280 9.81 4.66 -20.22
C ALA A 280 9.32 5.81 -21.10
N GLU A 281 9.05 5.56 -22.38
CA GLU A 281 8.47 6.53 -23.32
C GLU A 281 6.99 6.80 -22.97
N ILE A 282 6.21 5.75 -22.72
CA ILE A 282 4.79 5.85 -22.30
C ILE A 282 4.68 6.63 -20.98
N SER A 283 5.54 6.32 -20.00
CA SER A 283 5.56 6.99 -18.71
C SER A 283 5.82 8.50 -18.83
N ARG A 284 6.73 8.88 -19.72
CA ARG A 284 7.03 10.30 -19.97
C ARG A 284 5.84 11.04 -20.60
N GLU A 285 5.08 10.40 -21.47
CA GLU A 285 3.88 10.98 -22.06
C GLU A 285 2.70 11.05 -21.07
N LEU A 286 2.53 10.02 -20.20
CA LEU A 286 1.46 9.99 -19.19
C LEU A 286 1.68 10.96 -18.04
N PHE A 287 2.92 11.07 -17.54
CA PHE A 287 3.22 11.76 -16.28
C PHE A 287 4.09 13.01 -16.47
N GLY A 288 4.59 13.28 -17.68
CA GLY A 288 5.54 14.35 -17.93
C GLY A 288 6.91 14.09 -17.28
N LYS A 289 7.73 15.14 -17.22
CA LYS A 289 9.05 15.06 -16.58
C LYS A 289 8.89 14.93 -15.07
N ARG A 290 9.48 13.89 -14.48
CA ARG A 290 9.55 13.63 -13.03
C ARG A 290 11.00 13.60 -12.58
N GLU A 291 11.24 13.74 -11.28
CA GLU A 291 12.57 13.74 -10.67
C GLU A 291 12.65 12.80 -9.48
N SER A 292 13.85 12.34 -9.15
CA SER A 292 14.13 11.48 -8.00
C SER A 292 13.22 10.23 -7.93
N TYR A 293 12.75 9.88 -6.76
CA TYR A 293 11.88 8.72 -6.52
C TYR A 293 10.58 8.72 -7.32
N HIS A 294 10.05 9.90 -7.66
CA HIS A 294 8.82 10.01 -8.47
C HIS A 294 8.97 9.46 -9.91
N VAL A 295 10.21 9.36 -10.42
CA VAL A 295 10.46 8.70 -11.72
C VAL A 295 10.20 7.20 -11.60
N LEU A 296 10.71 6.57 -10.53
CA LEU A 296 10.48 5.15 -10.26
C LEU A 296 8.98 4.86 -10.13
N LEU A 297 8.27 5.63 -9.32
CA LEU A 297 6.81 5.48 -9.15
C LEU A 297 6.07 5.62 -10.47
N ALA A 298 6.41 6.60 -11.32
CA ALA A 298 5.77 6.79 -12.61
C ALA A 298 6.03 5.62 -13.58
N ILE A 299 7.23 5.05 -13.58
CA ILE A 299 7.60 3.88 -14.40
C ILE A 299 6.83 2.63 -13.93
N LEU A 300 6.78 2.38 -12.63
CA LEU A 300 6.04 1.24 -12.07
C LEU A 300 4.53 1.35 -12.34
N GLU A 301 3.95 2.51 -12.08
CA GLU A 301 2.54 2.80 -12.38
C GLU A 301 2.22 2.60 -13.87
N THR A 302 3.10 3.06 -14.77
CA THR A 302 2.96 2.84 -16.22
C THR A 302 3.06 1.36 -16.55
N GLY A 303 4.02 0.66 -15.94
CA GLY A 303 4.21 -0.78 -16.15
C GLY A 303 2.97 -1.58 -15.79
N ALA A 304 2.35 -1.29 -14.65
CA ALA A 304 1.11 -1.95 -14.24
C ALA A 304 -0.04 -1.75 -15.26
N HIS A 305 -0.13 -0.55 -15.88
CA HIS A 305 -1.13 -0.27 -16.91
C HIS A 305 -0.82 -0.98 -18.23
N VAL A 306 0.45 -0.98 -18.66
CA VAL A 306 0.90 -1.65 -19.89
C VAL A 306 0.75 -3.16 -19.75
N GLU A 307 1.16 -3.76 -18.63
CA GLU A 307 1.00 -5.18 -18.33
C GLU A 307 -0.48 -5.59 -18.38
N TYR A 308 -1.37 -4.82 -17.73
CA TYR A 308 -2.81 -5.06 -17.76
C TYR A 308 -3.38 -5.07 -19.19
N LEU A 309 -2.96 -4.14 -20.05
CA LEU A 309 -3.39 -4.08 -21.45
C LEU A 309 -2.82 -5.23 -22.29
N TYR A 310 -1.54 -5.55 -22.08
CA TYR A 310 -0.85 -6.63 -22.81
C TYR A 310 -1.46 -8.00 -22.53
N GLU A 311 -1.68 -8.33 -21.26
CA GLU A 311 -2.29 -9.60 -20.83
C GLU A 311 -3.71 -9.81 -21.39
N ARG A 312 -4.41 -8.72 -21.73
CA ARG A 312 -5.76 -8.77 -22.31
C ARG A 312 -5.79 -8.68 -23.84
N GLY A 313 -4.60 -8.76 -24.47
CA GLY A 313 -4.49 -8.70 -25.92
C GLY A 313 -4.90 -7.36 -26.51
N LEU A 314 -4.77 -6.26 -25.75
CA LEU A 314 -5.04 -4.90 -26.24
C LEU A 314 -3.75 -4.19 -26.67
N LEU A 315 -2.60 -4.74 -26.32
CA LEU A 315 -1.27 -4.38 -26.80
C LEU A 315 -0.54 -5.66 -27.24
N GLU A 316 0.39 -5.50 -28.17
CA GLU A 316 1.37 -6.52 -28.52
C GLU A 316 2.80 -5.98 -28.34
N VAL A 317 3.80 -6.85 -28.28
CA VAL A 317 5.21 -6.46 -28.32
C VAL A 317 5.64 -6.40 -29.79
N ALA A 318 5.99 -5.20 -30.26
CA ALA A 318 6.24 -4.93 -31.68
C ALA A 318 7.68 -5.20 -32.16
N ASN A 319 8.63 -5.40 -31.25
CA ASN A 319 10.07 -5.53 -31.58
C ASN A 319 10.61 -6.95 -31.37
N HIS A 320 9.96 -7.97 -31.90
CA HIS A 320 10.29 -9.38 -31.73
C HIS A 320 11.77 -9.72 -32.04
N GLY A 321 12.33 -9.15 -33.10
CA GLY A 321 13.72 -9.40 -33.48
C GLY A 321 14.74 -8.97 -32.45
N ASP A 322 14.47 -7.91 -31.69
CA ASP A 322 15.34 -7.45 -30.59
C ASP A 322 15.29 -8.43 -29.41
N ILE A 323 14.13 -9.07 -29.19
CA ILE A 323 13.90 -10.00 -28.07
C ILE A 323 14.74 -11.26 -28.24
N GLU A 324 14.83 -11.79 -29.45
CA GLU A 324 15.62 -13.00 -29.76
C GLU A 324 17.13 -12.79 -29.58
N LEU A 325 17.60 -11.55 -29.69
CA LEU A 325 19.02 -11.22 -29.70
C LEU A 325 19.57 -10.81 -28.32
N SER A 326 18.72 -10.60 -27.31
CA SER A 326 19.15 -10.07 -25.99
C SER A 326 18.47 -10.79 -24.84
N ALA A 327 19.19 -11.02 -23.75
CA ALA A 327 18.65 -11.61 -22.53
C ALA A 327 17.61 -10.71 -21.82
N ASN A 328 17.83 -9.39 -21.83
CA ASN A 328 16.92 -8.39 -21.28
C ASN A 328 16.69 -7.26 -22.31
N PRO A 329 15.94 -7.55 -23.40
CA PRO A 329 15.67 -6.55 -24.43
C PRO A 329 14.73 -5.47 -23.90
N VAL A 330 14.87 -4.24 -24.41
CA VAL A 330 13.83 -3.23 -24.23
C VAL A 330 12.57 -3.69 -24.97
N LEU A 331 11.45 -3.77 -24.27
CA LEU A 331 10.17 -4.13 -24.86
C LEU A 331 9.46 -2.89 -25.38
N LYS A 332 8.99 -2.94 -26.65
CA LYS A 332 8.17 -1.88 -27.25
C LYS A 332 6.77 -2.41 -27.51
N TYR A 333 5.80 -1.74 -26.94
CA TYR A 333 4.39 -2.11 -27.00
C TYR A 333 3.67 -1.27 -28.06
N GLN A 334 2.76 -1.91 -28.79
CA GLN A 334 1.90 -1.29 -29.79
C GLN A 334 0.45 -1.73 -29.58
N ALA A 335 -0.49 -0.80 -29.79
CA ALA A 335 -1.92 -1.10 -29.72
C ALA A 335 -2.39 -1.93 -30.90
N LEU A 336 -3.24 -2.91 -30.64
CA LEU A 336 -3.94 -3.74 -31.62
C LEU A 336 -5.23 -3.06 -32.10
#